data_7fb3805b7edf6c491fa0ebaaa9603c57
#
_entry.id   7fb3805b7edf6c491fa0ebaaa9603c57
#
_cell.length_a   1.000
_cell.length_b   1.000
_cell.length_c   1.000
_cell.angle_alpha   90.00
_cell.angle_beta   90.00
_cell.angle_gamma   90.00
#
_symmetry.space_group_name_H-M   'P 1'
#
loop_
_entity.id
_entity.type
_entity.pdbx_description
1 polymer ?
#
loop_
_entity_poly.entity_id
_entity_poly.type
_entity_poly.pdbx_seq_one_letter_code
_entity_poly.pdbx_strand_id
1 'polypeptide(L)'
;AYRFLWSHPTIIDSVWNSLLLAFASATIVMLLTSVVCWIVVKTRLPGRWLLDNIASLPLVFPGLVLGLAVMVFYLNFNIGIYGTLWIMLVVYVTRFMPYGMRYNSTSMLQIHKELEESAQMSGADWFTTFRRILLPLLKPGLLAGWIYVFIVSIRELSASILLYSPGNEVVSIVIWELWENGQFVELSALGVVFILALLALVMLAQYMGRRFGVKEI
;
A
#
# COMPACT_ATOMS: atom_id res chain seq x y z
N ALA A 1 30.01 -11.97 0.08
CA ALA A 1 28.72 -11.37 0.46
C ALA A 1 27.72 -11.43 -0.69
N TYR A 2 27.98 -10.81 -1.87
CA TYR A 2 27.00 -10.77 -2.98
C TYR A 2 26.63 -12.16 -3.53
N ARG A 3 27.56 -13.11 -3.59
CA ARG A 3 27.22 -14.50 -3.97
C ARG A 3 26.26 -15.16 -2.98
N PHE A 4 26.38 -14.84 -1.70
CA PHE A 4 25.47 -15.32 -0.66
C PHE A 4 24.02 -14.91 -0.92
N LEU A 5 23.79 -13.65 -1.35
CA LEU A 5 22.46 -13.13 -1.64
C LEU A 5 21.71 -13.95 -2.70
N TRP A 6 22.44 -14.43 -3.72
CA TRP A 6 21.87 -15.21 -4.82
C TRP A 6 21.80 -16.71 -4.54
N SER A 7 22.55 -17.21 -3.55
CA SER A 7 22.58 -18.63 -3.21
C SER A 7 21.68 -18.97 -2.03
N HIS A 8 21.16 -17.96 -1.31
CA HIS A 8 20.35 -18.21 -0.12
C HIS A 8 18.86 -18.17 -0.47
N PRO A 9 18.14 -19.31 -0.42
CA PRO A 9 16.73 -19.40 -0.83
C PRO A 9 15.84 -18.39 -0.10
N THR A 10 16.01 -18.25 1.22
CA THR A 10 15.21 -17.34 2.05
C THR A 10 15.27 -15.89 1.56
N ILE A 11 16.40 -15.41 1.03
CA ILE A 11 16.53 -14.05 0.53
C ILE A 11 15.70 -13.90 -0.75
N ILE A 12 15.78 -14.86 -1.66
CA ILE A 12 15.04 -14.83 -2.92
C ILE A 12 13.53 -14.88 -2.64
N ASP A 13 13.10 -15.78 -1.77
CA ASP A 13 11.71 -15.93 -1.37
C ASP A 13 11.19 -14.66 -0.67
N SER A 14 12.01 -14.04 0.20
CA SER A 14 11.64 -12.79 0.87
C SER A 14 11.45 -11.61 -0.09
N VAL A 15 12.26 -11.53 -1.13
CA VAL A 15 12.06 -10.52 -2.20
C VAL A 15 10.73 -10.74 -2.90
N TRP A 16 10.43 -11.99 -3.25
CA TRP A 16 9.16 -12.32 -3.89
C TRP A 16 7.96 -12.04 -2.99
N ASN A 17 8.02 -12.45 -1.72
CA ASN A 17 7.00 -12.17 -0.73
C ASN A 17 6.77 -10.66 -0.54
N SER A 18 7.85 -9.89 -0.47
CA SER A 18 7.77 -8.42 -0.34
C SER A 18 7.11 -7.77 -1.54
N LEU A 19 7.46 -8.19 -2.76
CA LEU A 19 6.87 -7.66 -3.99
C LEU A 19 5.39 -8.03 -4.09
N LEU A 20 5.04 -9.27 -3.76
CA LEU A 20 3.66 -9.75 -3.80
C LEU A 20 2.79 -8.99 -2.78
N LEU A 21 3.27 -8.88 -1.53
CA LEU A 21 2.56 -8.13 -0.48
C LEU A 21 2.42 -6.64 -0.82
N ALA A 22 3.48 -6.01 -1.33
CA ALA A 22 3.45 -4.61 -1.70
C ALA A 22 2.48 -4.36 -2.86
N PHE A 23 2.49 -5.22 -3.87
CA PHE A 23 1.57 -5.13 -5.02
C PHE A 23 0.12 -5.34 -4.58
N ALA A 24 -0.15 -6.39 -3.81
CA ALA A 24 -1.49 -6.71 -3.34
C ALA A 24 -2.02 -5.63 -2.40
N SER A 25 -1.23 -5.19 -1.42
CA SER A 25 -1.66 -4.16 -0.47
C SER A 25 -1.91 -2.82 -1.17
N ALA A 26 -1.02 -2.37 -2.05
CA ALA A 26 -1.22 -1.13 -2.81
C ALA A 26 -2.50 -1.19 -3.65
N THR A 27 -2.74 -2.30 -4.33
CA THR A 27 -3.93 -2.49 -5.16
C THR A 27 -5.21 -2.49 -4.33
N ILE A 28 -5.25 -3.27 -3.25
CA ILE A 28 -6.42 -3.35 -2.38
C ILE A 28 -6.68 -2.01 -1.68
N VAL A 29 -5.64 -1.36 -1.14
CA VAL A 29 -5.77 -0.05 -0.49
C VAL A 29 -6.34 0.97 -1.47
N MET A 30 -5.80 1.08 -2.68
CA MET A 30 -6.26 2.09 -3.64
C MET A 30 -7.69 1.82 -4.11
N LEU A 31 -8.06 0.56 -4.37
CA LEU A 31 -9.42 0.22 -4.76
C LEU A 31 -10.43 0.48 -3.63
N LEU A 32 -10.12 0.01 -2.43
CA LEU A 32 -10.99 0.16 -1.26
C LEU A 32 -11.18 1.63 -0.89
N THR A 33 -10.09 2.38 -0.82
CA THR A 33 -10.13 3.81 -0.49
C THR A 33 -10.73 4.66 -1.62
N SER A 34 -10.68 4.24 -2.88
CA SER A 34 -11.41 4.89 -3.97
C SER A 34 -12.92 4.87 -3.72
N VAL A 35 -13.44 3.70 -3.31
CA VAL A 35 -14.87 3.56 -2.99
C VAL A 35 -15.25 4.38 -1.77
N VAL A 36 -14.46 4.29 -0.69
CA VAL A 36 -14.69 5.05 0.54
C VAL A 36 -14.64 6.56 0.27
N CYS A 37 -13.61 7.04 -0.43
CA CYS A 37 -13.49 8.45 -0.78
C CYS A 37 -14.61 8.93 -1.70
N TRP A 38 -15.07 8.10 -2.63
CA TRP A 38 -16.23 8.46 -3.45
C TRP A 38 -17.47 8.68 -2.59
N ILE A 39 -17.73 7.80 -1.62
CA ILE A 39 -18.85 7.98 -0.66
C ILE A 39 -18.68 9.27 0.14
N VAL A 40 -17.48 9.51 0.69
CA VAL A 40 -17.21 10.66 1.56
C VAL A 40 -17.28 11.98 0.81
N VAL A 41 -16.70 12.07 -0.38
CA VAL A 41 -16.52 13.32 -1.12
C VAL A 41 -17.70 13.62 -2.05
N LYS A 42 -18.20 12.59 -2.76
CA LYS A 42 -19.16 12.76 -3.85
C LYS A 42 -20.62 12.49 -3.46
N THR A 43 -20.87 11.86 -2.29
CA THR A 43 -22.25 11.59 -1.83
C THR A 43 -22.65 12.45 -0.62
N ARG A 44 -23.93 12.48 -0.33
CA ARG A 44 -24.49 13.14 0.88
C ARG A 44 -25.02 12.11 1.89
N LEU A 45 -24.49 10.89 1.87
CA LEU A 45 -24.95 9.82 2.77
C LEU A 45 -24.71 10.21 4.23
N PRO A 46 -25.69 9.99 5.12
CA PRO A 46 -25.52 10.22 6.55
C PRO A 46 -24.45 9.25 7.10
N GLY A 47 -23.61 9.72 8.01
CA GLY A 47 -22.55 8.89 8.59
C GLY A 47 -21.26 8.77 7.76
N ARG A 48 -21.17 9.42 6.58
CA ARG A 48 -19.93 9.40 5.75
C ARG A 48 -18.69 9.85 6.50
N TRP A 49 -18.82 10.77 7.45
CA TRP A 49 -17.73 11.22 8.31
C TRP A 49 -17.16 10.10 9.16
N LEU A 50 -17.97 9.11 9.54
CA LEU A 50 -17.51 7.95 10.30
C LEU A 50 -16.61 7.06 9.45
N LEU A 51 -16.94 6.87 8.18
CA LEU A 51 -16.08 6.12 7.23
C LEU A 51 -14.71 6.79 7.06
N ASP A 52 -14.69 8.12 6.93
CA ASP A 52 -13.45 8.89 6.81
C ASP A 52 -12.57 8.75 8.06
N ASN A 53 -13.18 8.89 9.24
CA ASN A 53 -12.47 8.75 10.51
C ASN A 53 -11.95 7.32 10.73
N ILE A 54 -12.77 6.30 10.49
CA ILE A 54 -12.35 4.89 10.63
C ILE A 54 -11.22 4.56 9.66
N ALA A 55 -11.32 4.99 8.41
CA ALA A 55 -10.28 4.75 7.41
C ALA A 55 -8.96 5.48 7.73
N SER A 56 -9.02 6.60 8.46
CA SER A 56 -7.86 7.38 8.86
C SER A 56 -7.30 6.97 10.23
N LEU A 57 -8.05 6.21 11.03
CA LEU A 57 -7.70 5.82 12.40
C LEU A 57 -6.34 5.08 12.50
N PRO A 58 -5.95 4.19 11.57
CA PRO A 58 -4.69 3.47 11.66
C PRO A 58 -3.45 4.36 11.69
N LEU A 59 -3.54 5.61 11.26
CA LEU A 59 -2.43 6.57 11.30
C LEU A 59 -2.03 6.93 12.75
N VAL A 60 -2.97 6.84 13.68
CA VAL A 60 -2.75 7.18 15.10
C VAL A 60 -1.91 6.13 15.80
N PHE A 61 -1.99 4.87 15.36
CA PHE A 61 -1.33 3.76 16.03
C PHE A 61 0.07 3.49 15.46
N PRO A 62 1.09 3.35 16.33
CA PRO A 62 2.39 2.81 15.90
C PRO A 62 2.21 1.44 15.23
N GLY A 63 2.98 1.15 14.17
CA GLY A 63 2.85 -0.09 13.43
C GLY A 63 3.02 -1.35 14.26
N LEU A 64 3.94 -1.31 15.22
CA LEU A 64 4.16 -2.42 16.16
C LEU A 64 2.89 -2.70 17.00
N VAL A 65 2.21 -1.65 17.47
CA VAL A 65 0.97 -1.78 18.26
C VAL A 65 -0.15 -2.37 17.40
N LEU A 66 -0.27 -1.91 16.15
CA LEU A 66 -1.23 -2.47 15.20
C LEU A 66 -0.94 -3.95 14.93
N GLY A 67 0.32 -4.31 14.69
CA GLY A 67 0.75 -5.69 14.49
C GLY A 67 0.42 -6.57 15.70
N LEU A 68 0.69 -6.07 16.91
CA LEU A 68 0.37 -6.77 18.17
C LEU A 68 -1.16 -6.97 18.33
N ALA A 69 -1.94 -5.94 18.08
CA ALA A 69 -3.39 -6.03 18.18
C ALA A 69 -3.97 -7.07 17.22
N VAL A 70 -3.48 -7.09 15.98
CA VAL A 70 -3.89 -8.08 14.98
C VAL A 70 -3.42 -9.48 15.37
N MET A 71 -2.19 -9.64 15.87
CA MET A 71 -1.68 -10.92 16.36
C MET A 71 -2.57 -11.47 17.48
N VAL A 72 -2.86 -10.66 18.50
CA VAL A 72 -3.70 -11.07 19.64
C VAL A 72 -5.12 -11.42 19.17
N PHE A 73 -5.69 -10.64 18.25
CA PHE A 73 -7.00 -10.93 17.68
C PHE A 73 -7.04 -12.31 17.01
N TYR A 74 -6.09 -12.59 16.11
CA TYR A 74 -6.07 -13.86 15.36
C TYR A 74 -5.64 -15.08 16.20
N LEU A 75 -4.90 -14.89 17.27
CA LEU A 75 -4.62 -15.98 18.22
C LEU A 75 -5.87 -16.39 19.02
N ASN A 76 -6.79 -15.43 19.29
CA ASN A 76 -8.06 -15.72 19.98
C ASN A 76 -9.16 -16.21 19.02
N PHE A 77 -9.12 -15.78 17.76
CA PHE A 77 -10.07 -16.18 16.75
C PHE A 77 -9.36 -16.96 15.64
N ASN A 78 -9.38 -18.29 15.73
CA ASN A 78 -8.69 -19.16 14.78
C ASN A 78 -9.36 -19.14 13.40
N ILE A 79 -8.95 -18.20 12.57
CA ILE A 79 -9.45 -18.05 11.17
C ILE A 79 -8.51 -18.75 10.16
N GLY A 80 -7.43 -19.39 10.64
CA GLY A 80 -6.50 -20.16 9.81
C GLY A 80 -5.55 -19.33 8.94
N ILE A 81 -5.42 -18.02 9.15
CA ILE A 81 -4.50 -17.15 8.38
C ILE A 81 -3.25 -16.74 9.16
N TYR A 82 -3.17 -17.07 10.46
CA TYR A 82 -2.00 -16.80 11.27
C TYR A 82 -0.79 -17.58 10.72
N GLY A 83 0.37 -16.94 10.69
CA GLY A 83 1.58 -17.52 10.11
C GLY A 83 1.61 -17.59 8.60
N THR A 84 0.70 -16.89 7.90
CA THR A 84 0.67 -16.80 6.44
C THR A 84 0.87 -15.35 5.96
N LEU A 85 1.16 -15.18 4.67
CA LEU A 85 1.21 -13.83 4.07
C LEU A 85 -0.13 -13.07 4.15
N TRP A 86 -1.25 -13.78 4.34
CA TRP A 86 -2.58 -13.16 4.42
C TRP A 86 -2.75 -12.28 5.64
N ILE A 87 -2.23 -12.69 6.81
CA ILE A 87 -2.31 -11.85 8.02
C ILE A 87 -1.49 -10.56 7.84
N MET A 88 -0.31 -10.66 7.20
CA MET A 88 0.51 -9.50 6.89
C MET A 88 -0.20 -8.59 5.89
N LEU A 89 -0.87 -9.15 4.89
CA LEU A 89 -1.66 -8.39 3.91
C LEU A 89 -2.79 -7.60 4.59
N VAL A 90 -3.53 -8.22 5.51
CA VAL A 90 -4.61 -7.54 6.27
C VAL A 90 -4.04 -6.35 7.06
N VAL A 91 -2.91 -6.53 7.72
CA VAL A 91 -2.26 -5.45 8.47
C VAL A 91 -1.76 -4.35 7.56
N TYR A 92 -1.13 -4.69 6.44
CA TYR A 92 -0.64 -3.69 5.48
C TYR A 92 -1.80 -2.88 4.88
N VAL A 93 -2.88 -3.54 4.47
CA VAL A 93 -4.06 -2.86 3.97
C VAL A 93 -4.61 -1.91 5.03
N THR A 94 -4.79 -2.38 6.27
CA THR A 94 -5.29 -1.55 7.36
C THR A 94 -4.36 -0.36 7.63
N ARG A 95 -3.06 -0.61 7.76
CA ARG A 95 -2.05 0.41 8.09
C ARG A 95 -1.94 1.50 7.03
N PHE A 96 -2.05 1.12 5.76
CA PHE A 96 -1.83 2.04 4.64
C PHE A 96 -3.11 2.66 4.08
N MET A 97 -4.31 2.29 4.60
CA MET A 97 -5.57 2.94 4.24
C MET A 97 -5.53 4.47 4.32
N PRO A 98 -4.97 5.09 5.38
CA PRO A 98 -4.94 6.56 5.48
C PRO A 98 -4.23 7.23 4.31
N TYR A 99 -3.17 6.62 3.79
CA TYR A 99 -2.46 7.14 2.62
C TYR A 99 -3.32 7.05 1.36
N GLY A 100 -3.96 5.90 1.13
CA GLY A 100 -4.92 5.75 0.03
C GLY A 100 -6.06 6.76 0.12
N MET A 101 -6.62 6.98 1.31
CA MET A 101 -7.63 8.01 1.56
C MET A 101 -7.14 9.39 1.14
N ARG A 102 -5.92 9.76 1.53
CA ARG A 102 -5.35 11.07 1.23
C ARG A 102 -5.18 11.30 -0.26
N TYR A 103 -4.58 10.35 -0.98
CA TYR A 103 -4.39 10.45 -2.43
C TYR A 103 -5.71 10.48 -3.19
N ASN A 104 -6.64 9.59 -2.85
CA ASN A 104 -7.95 9.52 -3.50
C ASN A 104 -8.81 10.76 -3.21
N SER A 105 -8.87 11.20 -1.95
CA SER A 105 -9.64 12.38 -1.55
C SER A 105 -9.13 13.63 -2.25
N THR A 106 -7.81 13.86 -2.24
CA THR A 106 -7.22 15.02 -2.92
C THR A 106 -7.54 15.01 -4.42
N SER A 107 -7.43 13.85 -5.08
CA SER A 107 -7.74 13.73 -6.51
C SER A 107 -9.23 13.97 -6.81
N MET A 108 -10.13 13.45 -5.97
CA MET A 108 -11.57 13.63 -6.15
C MET A 108 -12.04 15.07 -5.90
N LEU A 109 -11.40 15.78 -4.95
CA LEU A 109 -11.71 17.17 -4.65
C LEU A 109 -11.30 18.13 -5.79
N GLN A 110 -10.30 17.76 -6.59
CA GLN A 110 -9.88 18.54 -7.76
C GLN A 110 -10.84 18.45 -8.95
N ILE A 111 -11.74 17.46 -8.95
CA ILE A 111 -12.72 17.28 -10.01
C ILE A 111 -13.98 18.05 -9.63
N HIS A 112 -14.20 19.18 -10.31
CA HIS A 112 -15.37 20.00 -10.09
C HIS A 112 -16.66 19.26 -10.48
N LYS A 113 -17.69 19.48 -9.68
CA LYS A 113 -19.01 18.85 -9.87
C LYS A 113 -19.67 19.25 -11.20
N GLU A 114 -19.35 20.42 -11.70
CA GLU A 114 -19.82 20.97 -12.96
C GLU A 114 -19.52 20.07 -14.18
N LEU A 115 -18.39 19.33 -14.12
CA LEU A 115 -18.04 18.36 -15.17
C LEU A 115 -19.02 17.18 -15.20
N GLU A 116 -19.46 16.73 -14.04
CA GLU A 116 -20.45 15.65 -13.92
C GLU A 116 -21.83 16.14 -14.37
N GLU A 117 -22.21 17.34 -13.95
CA GLU A 117 -23.49 17.98 -14.33
C GLU A 117 -23.54 18.26 -15.84
N SER A 118 -22.46 18.76 -16.43
CA SER A 118 -22.37 19.00 -17.89
C SER A 118 -22.50 17.69 -18.68
N ALA A 119 -21.89 16.61 -18.21
CA ALA A 119 -22.03 15.30 -18.85
C ALA A 119 -23.48 14.80 -18.80
N GLN A 120 -24.15 14.94 -17.67
CA GLN A 120 -25.57 14.57 -17.50
C GLN A 120 -26.47 15.40 -18.39
N MET A 121 -26.22 16.71 -18.50
CA MET A 121 -26.96 17.62 -19.44
C MET A 121 -26.76 17.20 -20.89
N SER A 122 -25.63 16.60 -21.23
CA SER A 122 -25.35 16.05 -22.56
C SER A 122 -25.94 14.63 -22.77
N GLY A 123 -26.74 14.13 -21.83
CA GLY A 123 -27.41 12.83 -21.89
C GLY A 123 -26.53 11.63 -21.50
N ALA A 124 -25.36 11.86 -20.92
CA ALA A 124 -24.53 10.77 -20.40
C ALA A 124 -25.13 10.19 -19.12
N ASP A 125 -25.20 8.87 -19.05
CA ASP A 125 -25.53 8.16 -17.81
C ASP A 125 -24.35 8.19 -16.81
N TRP A 126 -24.60 7.77 -15.58
CA TRP A 126 -23.57 7.78 -14.54
C TRP A 126 -22.35 6.95 -14.89
N PHE A 127 -22.53 5.75 -15.48
CA PHE A 127 -21.44 4.87 -15.85
C PHE A 127 -20.55 5.46 -16.95
N THR A 128 -21.16 6.08 -17.95
CA THR A 128 -20.44 6.80 -19.03
C THR A 128 -19.65 7.97 -18.47
N THR A 129 -20.26 8.79 -17.59
CA THR A 129 -19.61 9.90 -16.90
C THR A 129 -18.40 9.40 -16.08
N PHE A 130 -18.60 8.35 -15.29
CA PHE A 130 -17.53 7.75 -14.49
C PHE A 130 -16.37 7.25 -15.37
N ARG A 131 -16.68 6.44 -16.39
CA ARG A 131 -15.65 5.81 -17.23
C ARG A 131 -14.91 6.78 -18.13
N ARG A 132 -15.62 7.77 -18.70
CA ARG A 132 -15.06 8.67 -19.71
C ARG A 132 -14.52 9.98 -19.17
N ILE A 133 -14.96 10.41 -18.00
CA ILE A 133 -14.58 11.70 -17.41
C ILE A 133 -13.86 11.48 -16.07
N LEU A 134 -14.53 10.89 -15.07
CA LEU A 134 -13.97 10.80 -13.73
C LEU A 134 -12.74 9.90 -13.67
N LEU A 135 -12.81 8.68 -14.19
CA LEU A 135 -11.72 7.72 -14.12
C LEU A 135 -10.44 8.20 -14.81
N PRO A 136 -10.48 8.80 -16.04
CA PRO A 136 -9.29 9.38 -16.64
C PRO A 136 -8.67 10.51 -15.83
N LEU A 137 -9.47 11.35 -15.19
CA LEU A 137 -9.00 12.45 -14.36
C LEU A 137 -8.45 11.95 -13.01
N LEU A 138 -8.97 10.85 -12.47
CA LEU A 138 -8.49 10.23 -11.23
C LEU A 138 -7.21 9.41 -11.43
N LYS A 139 -6.97 8.87 -12.63
CA LYS A 139 -5.82 8.00 -12.91
C LYS A 139 -4.47 8.50 -12.38
N PRO A 140 -4.07 9.76 -12.59
CA PRO A 140 -2.78 10.24 -12.09
C PRO A 140 -2.65 10.13 -10.57
N GLY A 141 -3.69 10.54 -9.83
CA GLY A 141 -3.71 10.45 -8.39
C GLY A 141 -3.77 9.02 -7.86
N LEU A 142 -4.56 8.16 -8.51
CA LEU A 142 -4.61 6.73 -8.20
C LEU A 142 -3.25 6.06 -8.39
N LEU A 143 -2.55 6.36 -9.47
CA LEU A 143 -1.21 5.83 -9.74
C LEU A 143 -0.19 6.36 -8.74
N ALA A 144 -0.21 7.65 -8.42
CA ALA A 144 0.68 8.24 -7.43
C ALA A 144 0.48 7.59 -6.05
N GLY A 145 -0.76 7.43 -5.61
CA GLY A 145 -1.10 6.75 -4.36
C GLY A 145 -0.69 5.28 -4.37
N TRP A 146 -0.93 4.57 -5.47
CA TRP A 146 -0.53 3.17 -5.61
C TRP A 146 0.99 3.00 -5.49
N ILE A 147 1.76 3.82 -6.20
CA ILE A 147 3.22 3.82 -6.15
C ILE A 147 3.71 4.11 -4.73
N TYR A 148 3.13 5.12 -4.07
CA TYR A 148 3.50 5.47 -2.71
C TYR A 148 3.24 4.30 -1.75
N VAL A 149 2.03 3.72 -1.76
CA VAL A 149 1.69 2.58 -0.89
C VAL A 149 2.57 1.37 -1.20
N PHE A 150 2.88 1.10 -2.48
CA PHE A 150 3.78 0.04 -2.89
C PHE A 150 5.18 0.20 -2.27
N ILE A 151 5.77 1.40 -2.37
CA ILE A 151 7.11 1.69 -1.84
C ILE A 151 7.15 1.57 -0.30
N VAL A 152 6.15 2.10 0.40
CA VAL A 152 6.13 2.02 1.87
C VAL A 152 5.85 0.60 2.36
N SER A 153 5.10 -0.20 1.60
CA SER A 153 4.83 -1.60 1.92
C SER A 153 6.09 -2.48 1.85
N ILE A 154 6.95 -2.28 0.85
CA ILE A 154 8.18 -3.08 0.68
C ILE A 154 9.11 -2.97 1.90
N ARG A 155 9.17 -1.80 2.52
CA ARG A 155 10.06 -1.52 3.66
C ARG A 155 9.38 -1.65 5.03
N GLU A 156 8.14 -2.18 5.08
CA GLU A 156 7.43 -2.30 6.34
C GLU A 156 8.02 -3.39 7.22
N LEU A 157 8.58 -2.99 8.35
CA LEU A 157 9.17 -3.88 9.36
C LEU A 157 8.30 -3.95 10.62
N SER A 158 7.78 -2.80 11.06
CA SER A 158 7.20 -2.66 12.41
C SER A 158 6.05 -3.62 12.70
N ALA A 159 5.14 -3.79 11.74
CA ALA A 159 4.04 -4.73 11.89
C ALA A 159 4.45 -6.17 11.52
N SER A 160 5.35 -6.31 10.55
CA SER A 160 5.79 -7.61 10.03
C SER A 160 6.55 -8.44 11.05
N ILE A 161 7.36 -7.79 11.90
CA ILE A 161 8.22 -8.46 12.90
C ILE A 161 7.44 -9.33 13.91
N LEU A 162 6.15 -9.02 14.13
CA LEU A 162 5.27 -9.78 15.03
C LEU A 162 4.43 -10.83 14.31
N LEU A 163 4.34 -10.77 12.99
CA LEU A 163 3.38 -11.55 12.21
C LEU A 163 4.04 -12.52 11.24
N TYR A 164 5.36 -12.38 11.01
CA TYR A 164 6.05 -13.29 10.11
C TYR A 164 6.19 -14.70 10.71
N SER A 165 6.39 -15.66 9.86
CA SER A 165 6.65 -17.04 10.21
C SER A 165 7.70 -17.61 9.24
N PRO A 166 8.42 -18.67 9.62
CA PRO A 166 9.37 -19.33 8.73
C PRO A 166 8.73 -19.68 7.37
N GLY A 167 9.35 -19.23 6.28
CA GLY A 167 8.86 -19.37 4.90
C GLY A 167 8.01 -18.20 4.40
N ASN A 168 7.65 -17.23 5.27
CA ASN A 168 6.87 -16.04 4.90
C ASN A 168 7.62 -14.73 5.19
N GLU A 169 8.94 -14.82 5.28
CA GLU A 169 9.79 -13.66 5.52
C GLU A 169 9.65 -12.66 4.38
N VAL A 170 9.72 -11.39 4.74
CA VAL A 170 9.88 -10.26 3.81
C VAL A 170 11.29 -9.69 3.93
N VAL A 171 11.75 -8.94 2.94
CA VAL A 171 13.13 -8.41 2.92
C VAL A 171 13.46 -7.61 4.18
N SER A 172 12.52 -6.84 4.71
CA SER A 172 12.74 -6.08 5.94
C SER A 172 12.99 -6.98 7.16
N ILE A 173 12.36 -8.16 7.23
CA ILE A 173 12.60 -9.17 8.27
C ILE A 173 13.98 -9.81 8.10
N VAL A 174 14.36 -10.19 6.87
CA VAL A 174 15.70 -10.75 6.61
C VAL A 174 16.79 -9.76 6.98
N ILE A 175 16.61 -8.47 6.68
CA ILE A 175 17.54 -7.40 7.10
C ILE A 175 17.65 -7.36 8.62
N TRP A 176 16.51 -7.44 9.33
CA TRP A 176 16.50 -7.46 10.80
C TRP A 176 17.17 -8.72 11.37
N GLU A 177 16.90 -9.91 10.82
CA GLU A 177 17.53 -11.16 11.24
C GLU A 177 19.05 -11.17 11.04
N LEU A 178 19.53 -10.65 9.91
CA LEU A 178 20.97 -10.51 9.67
C LEU A 178 21.62 -9.57 10.69
N TRP A 179 20.91 -8.51 11.09
CA TRP A 179 21.36 -7.61 12.16
C TRP A 179 21.45 -8.34 13.50
N GLU A 180 20.38 -9.01 13.93
CA GLU A 180 20.32 -9.74 15.21
C GLU A 180 21.40 -10.85 15.31
N ASN A 181 21.67 -11.52 14.18
CA ASN A 181 22.69 -12.58 14.11
C ASN A 181 24.12 -12.05 13.95
N GLY A 182 24.34 -10.73 13.91
CA GLY A 182 25.67 -10.14 13.76
C GLY A 182 26.31 -10.36 12.39
N GLN A 183 25.54 -10.70 11.37
CA GLN A 183 26.00 -10.96 10.00
C GLN A 183 26.13 -9.63 9.21
N PHE A 184 26.97 -8.73 9.68
CA PHE A 184 27.07 -7.37 9.16
C PHE A 184 27.56 -7.26 7.71
N VAL A 185 28.35 -8.24 7.25
CA VAL A 185 28.85 -8.27 5.88
C VAL A 185 27.74 -8.58 4.89
N GLU A 186 26.90 -9.56 5.20
CA GLU A 186 25.72 -9.96 4.42
C GLU A 186 24.64 -8.88 4.49
N LEU A 187 24.41 -8.35 5.69
CA LEU A 187 23.51 -7.22 5.93
C LEU A 187 23.88 -6.01 5.06
N SER A 188 25.17 -5.64 5.04
CA SER A 188 25.63 -4.50 4.24
C SER A 188 25.42 -4.74 2.75
N ALA A 189 25.69 -5.96 2.26
CA ALA A 189 25.49 -6.31 0.87
C ALA A 189 24.00 -6.28 0.49
N LEU A 190 23.13 -6.87 1.33
CA LEU A 190 21.68 -6.85 1.11
C LEU A 190 21.13 -5.42 1.18
N GLY A 191 21.60 -4.62 2.15
CA GLY A 191 21.20 -3.22 2.31
C GLY A 191 21.51 -2.38 1.08
N VAL A 192 22.73 -2.52 0.51
CA VAL A 192 23.12 -1.82 -0.73
C VAL A 192 22.22 -2.23 -1.89
N VAL A 193 22.00 -3.53 -2.11
CA VAL A 193 21.12 -4.02 -3.18
C VAL A 193 19.70 -3.51 -2.98
N PHE A 194 19.20 -3.54 -1.76
CA PHE A 194 17.85 -3.07 -1.43
C PHE A 194 17.67 -1.58 -1.67
N ILE A 195 18.65 -0.75 -1.26
CA ILE A 195 18.62 0.70 -1.51
C ILE A 195 18.63 0.98 -3.01
N LEU A 196 19.51 0.32 -3.77
CA LEU A 196 19.58 0.50 -5.23
C LEU A 196 18.29 0.06 -5.92
N ALA A 197 17.67 -1.05 -5.47
CA ALA A 197 16.41 -1.52 -5.99
C ALA A 197 15.26 -0.52 -5.69
N LEU A 198 15.18 0.01 -4.46
CA LEU A 198 14.21 1.05 -4.11
C LEU A 198 14.42 2.33 -4.91
N LEU A 199 15.66 2.75 -5.10
CA LEU A 199 16.00 3.94 -5.90
C LEU A 199 15.59 3.75 -7.37
N ALA A 200 15.84 2.59 -7.94
CA ALA A 200 15.40 2.25 -9.29
C ALA A 200 13.86 2.24 -9.39
N LEU A 201 13.18 1.68 -8.40
CA LEU A 201 11.71 1.70 -8.32
C LEU A 201 11.16 3.13 -8.24
N VAL A 202 11.74 3.99 -7.41
CA VAL A 202 11.33 5.40 -7.29
C VAL A 202 11.56 6.14 -8.60
N MET A 203 12.71 5.96 -9.25
CA MET A 203 12.99 6.58 -10.55
C MET A 203 12.02 6.10 -11.63
N LEU A 204 11.73 4.81 -11.67
CA LEU A 204 10.74 4.24 -12.59
C LEU A 204 9.35 4.80 -12.33
N ALA A 205 8.95 4.90 -11.08
CA ALA A 205 7.70 5.48 -10.65
C ALA A 205 7.56 6.95 -11.06
N GLN A 206 8.61 7.75 -10.86
CA GLN A 206 8.65 9.15 -11.30
C GLN A 206 8.59 9.28 -12.83
N TYR A 207 9.33 8.44 -13.55
CA TYR A 207 9.29 8.42 -15.01
C TYR A 207 7.88 8.10 -15.53
N MET A 208 7.24 7.08 -14.97
CA MET A 208 5.86 6.72 -15.30
C MET A 208 4.89 7.84 -14.91
N GLY A 209 5.04 8.40 -13.71
CA GLY A 209 4.21 9.52 -13.23
C GLY A 209 4.24 10.70 -14.19
N ARG A 210 5.41 11.13 -14.65
CA ARG A 210 5.56 12.21 -15.64
C ARG A 210 4.83 11.90 -16.95
N ARG A 211 4.88 10.66 -17.41
CA ARG A 211 4.21 10.23 -18.64
C ARG A 211 2.68 10.23 -18.54
N PHE A 212 2.15 10.04 -17.32
CA PHE A 212 0.71 10.05 -17.02
C PHE A 212 0.21 11.37 -16.45
N GLY A 213 1.03 12.42 -16.46
CA GLY A 213 0.61 13.78 -16.07
C GLY A 213 0.66 14.03 -14.55
N VAL A 214 1.29 13.16 -13.78
CA VAL A 214 1.57 13.40 -12.35
C VAL A 214 2.75 14.36 -12.27
N LYS A 215 2.49 15.65 -12.03
CA LYS A 215 3.53 16.63 -11.75
C LYS A 215 3.95 16.48 -10.29
N GLU A 216 5.21 16.10 -10.06
CA GLU A 216 5.94 16.01 -8.79
C GLU A 216 5.31 15.10 -7.72
N ILE A 217 5.99 13.98 -7.47
CA ILE A 217 5.90 13.21 -6.22
C ILE A 217 7.08 13.63 -5.33
#